data_08eea423d976654b51eaa79a533fa045
#
_entry.id   08eea423d976654b51eaa79a533fa045
#
_cell.length_a   1.000
_cell.length_b   1.000
_cell.length_c   1.000
_cell.angle_alpha   90.00
_cell.angle_beta   90.00
_cell.angle_gamma   90.00
#
_symmetry.space_group_name_H-M   'P 1'
#
loop_
_entity.id
_entity.type
_entity.pdbx_description
1 polymer ?
#
loop_
_entity_poly.entity_id
_entity_poly.type
_entity_poly.pdbx_seq_one_letter_code
_entity_poly.pdbx_strand_id
1 'polypeptide(L)'
;MSAQRIFLIVFFYIYIHFSHGFTEKDDICWHDPYINNYSKCSFMESQQFLICFNGLKDEWKAKAENVQILILCKWPKVKFNPYDVLRGFTSLRKLTIANSNLTQLSTAFPIEAQFLENLKITDTKLHTFPKDAFSNLRSLRYLDLRNNALEEINVKAFNMLALKHIFLTGNPLRCTEDTAWILDPNEGSASSKVVDKDKLLCATPYDGRPLLPIVEIIATLKEECKQTVCNCELIYVIAAGMFTQKQIIAFASVDCSHRNLTEMPIFLPANTSTLRLTGNKIKDLTPLTTNPYYKSVQDLYMDDNLVESIGRLEGSDWLDRFRLLNLRGNKLIDLPTYALENALLHNSNVAGLYLGNNSWTCDCHFTPSFQDLLIRHSNLVKDINDIRCALTSDNDNSNKQIRDLTRTEICISVDEDSWFYPLDILNIVLASLIFLMFGKLLYDYWFFKKTGKLPSISKNMC
;
A
#
# COMPACT_ATOMS: atom_id res chain seq x y z
N MET A 1 28.00 -49.31 -23.32
CA MET A 1 28.76 -48.20 -23.91
C MET A 1 29.83 -47.82 -22.91
N SER A 2 31.10 -47.85 -23.29
CA SER A 2 32.21 -47.64 -22.36
C SER A 2 32.32 -46.19 -21.93
N ALA A 3 32.74 -45.93 -20.69
CA ALA A 3 32.94 -44.59 -20.10
C ALA A 3 33.78 -43.67 -21.01
N GLN A 4 34.67 -44.23 -21.84
CA GLN A 4 35.45 -43.49 -22.83
C GLN A 4 34.62 -42.85 -23.95
N ARG A 5 33.52 -43.46 -24.40
CA ARG A 5 32.63 -42.86 -25.42
C ARG A 5 31.79 -41.74 -24.89
N ILE A 6 31.38 -41.82 -23.63
CA ILE A 6 30.63 -40.71 -22.96
C ILE A 6 31.58 -39.53 -22.74
N PHE A 7 32.83 -39.79 -22.37
CA PHE A 7 33.86 -38.75 -22.22
C PHE A 7 34.13 -38.01 -23.55
N LEU A 8 34.22 -38.74 -24.67
CA LEU A 8 34.38 -38.14 -26.00
C LEU A 8 33.15 -37.31 -26.42
N ILE A 9 31.93 -37.73 -26.11
CA ILE A 9 30.70 -36.99 -26.45
C ILE A 9 30.59 -35.71 -25.62
N VAL A 10 30.92 -35.76 -24.33
CA VAL A 10 30.91 -34.54 -23.48
C VAL A 10 32.04 -33.61 -23.88
N PHE A 11 33.23 -34.12 -24.22
CA PHE A 11 34.34 -33.33 -24.75
C PHE A 11 34.02 -32.73 -26.13
N PHE A 12 33.32 -33.45 -27.01
CA PHE A 12 32.88 -32.96 -28.31
C PHE A 12 31.80 -31.89 -28.18
N TYR A 13 30.90 -32.04 -27.20
CA TYR A 13 29.88 -31.06 -26.88
C TYR A 13 30.50 -29.77 -26.31
N ILE A 14 31.44 -29.89 -25.40
CA ILE A 14 32.22 -28.77 -24.86
C ILE A 14 33.07 -28.12 -25.98
N TYR A 15 33.67 -28.87 -26.87
CA TYR A 15 34.48 -28.35 -27.96
C TYR A 15 33.66 -27.59 -29.02
N ILE A 16 32.46 -28.06 -29.36
CA ILE A 16 31.55 -27.39 -30.31
C ILE A 16 31.01 -26.10 -29.72
N HIS A 17 30.67 -26.07 -28.41
CA HIS A 17 30.21 -24.86 -27.75
C HIS A 17 31.31 -23.81 -27.51
N PHE A 18 32.57 -24.21 -27.43
CA PHE A 18 33.71 -23.28 -27.31
C PHE A 18 34.16 -22.68 -28.63
N SER A 19 33.95 -23.36 -29.76
CA SER A 19 34.35 -22.87 -31.09
C SER A 19 33.34 -21.92 -31.73
N HIS A 20 32.08 -21.91 -31.28
CA HIS A 20 31.05 -20.96 -31.68
C HIS A 20 30.77 -20.03 -30.49
N GLY A 21 31.25 -18.79 -30.55
CA GLY A 21 31.18 -17.78 -29.50
C GLY A 21 29.98 -17.93 -28.60
N PHE A 22 30.21 -17.98 -27.29
CA PHE A 22 29.27 -18.19 -26.17
C PHE A 22 27.86 -17.73 -26.48
N THR A 23 26.99 -18.65 -26.85
CA THR A 23 25.55 -18.48 -26.83
C THR A 23 25.02 -18.74 -25.41
N GLU A 24 23.96 -18.14 -25.01
CA GLU A 24 23.32 -17.89 -23.71
C GLU A 24 22.94 -19.16 -22.87
N LYS A 25 23.46 -20.35 -23.17
CA LYS A 25 23.20 -21.61 -22.45
C LYS A 25 24.50 -22.25 -21.99
N ASP A 26 25.18 -21.65 -21.01
CA ASP A 26 26.28 -22.26 -20.29
C ASP A 26 25.79 -23.30 -19.27
N ASP A 27 25.14 -24.37 -19.74
CA ASP A 27 24.58 -25.44 -18.90
C ASP A 27 25.64 -26.51 -18.51
N ILE A 28 26.95 -26.19 -18.54
CA ILE A 28 28.02 -27.15 -18.27
C ILE A 28 27.87 -27.82 -16.90
N CYS A 29 27.41 -27.07 -15.88
CA CYS A 29 27.22 -27.60 -14.54
C CYS A 29 25.91 -28.38 -14.35
N TRP A 30 24.96 -28.33 -15.28
CA TRP A 30 23.71 -29.09 -15.21
C TRP A 30 23.86 -30.52 -15.69
N HIS A 31 24.77 -30.76 -16.62
CA HIS A 31 25.06 -32.07 -17.15
C HIS A 31 26.26 -32.69 -16.43
N ASP A 32 26.04 -33.12 -15.15
CA ASP A 32 27.04 -33.86 -14.40
C ASP A 32 27.15 -35.28 -14.94
N PRO A 33 28.26 -35.64 -15.60
CA PRO A 33 28.46 -36.99 -16.10
C PRO A 33 28.74 -38.02 -14.96
N TYR A 34 28.81 -37.56 -13.71
CA TYR A 34 29.19 -38.37 -12.56
C TYR A 34 28.10 -38.39 -11.48
N ILE A 35 27.46 -39.55 -11.35
CA ILE A 35 26.39 -39.80 -10.39
C ILE A 35 26.86 -39.86 -8.92
N ASN A 36 28.19 -39.92 -8.70
CA ASN A 36 28.77 -40.09 -7.37
C ASN A 36 29.23 -38.76 -6.75
N ASN A 37 28.94 -38.56 -5.47
CA ASN A 37 29.27 -37.36 -4.66
C ASN A 37 30.77 -37.10 -4.42
N TYR A 38 31.68 -37.74 -5.17
CA TYR A 38 33.12 -37.54 -5.03
C TYR A 38 33.59 -36.34 -5.82
N SER A 39 34.47 -35.50 -5.23
CA SER A 39 35.13 -34.43 -5.94
C SER A 39 35.91 -34.94 -7.13
N LYS A 40 35.61 -34.47 -8.33
CA LYS A 40 36.33 -34.79 -9.57
C LYS A 40 36.66 -33.51 -10.31
N CYS A 41 37.94 -33.41 -10.71
CA CYS A 41 38.42 -32.33 -11.55
C CYS A 41 39.00 -32.88 -12.85
N SER A 42 38.86 -32.13 -13.94
CA SER A 42 39.47 -32.40 -15.25
C SER A 42 40.22 -31.15 -15.71
N PHE A 43 41.45 -31.30 -16.09
CA PHE A 43 42.30 -30.22 -16.59
C PHE A 43 42.62 -30.43 -18.07
N MET A 44 42.45 -29.39 -18.87
CA MET A 44 42.75 -29.36 -20.29
C MET A 44 43.94 -28.40 -20.53
N GLU A 45 45.14 -28.95 -20.74
CA GLU A 45 46.37 -28.18 -20.90
C GLU A 45 46.34 -27.20 -22.07
N SER A 46 45.75 -27.61 -23.19
CA SER A 46 45.71 -26.80 -24.42
C SER A 46 44.94 -25.48 -24.23
N GLN A 47 44.02 -25.41 -23.26
CA GLN A 47 43.17 -24.23 -22.98
C GLN A 47 43.40 -23.65 -21.57
N GLN A 48 44.32 -24.23 -20.79
CA GLN A 48 44.57 -23.86 -19.39
C GLN A 48 43.26 -23.81 -18.56
N PHE A 49 42.36 -24.76 -18.81
CA PHE A 49 41.00 -24.87 -18.33
C PHE A 49 40.91 -26.00 -17.30
N LEU A 50 40.35 -25.64 -16.12
CA LEU A 50 40.07 -26.58 -15.04
C LEU A 50 38.61 -26.57 -14.70
N ILE A 51 37.93 -27.72 -14.74
CA ILE A 51 36.57 -27.90 -14.26
C ILE A 51 36.53 -28.88 -13.10
N CYS A 52 35.87 -28.53 -12.02
CA CYS A 52 35.71 -29.36 -10.82
C CYS A 52 34.25 -29.48 -10.41
N PHE A 53 33.82 -30.72 -10.15
CA PHE A 53 32.52 -31.04 -9.54
C PHE A 53 32.70 -31.44 -8.07
N ASN A 54 31.80 -31.01 -7.21
CA ASN A 54 31.78 -31.34 -5.79
C ASN A 54 33.06 -30.90 -5.03
N GLY A 55 33.64 -29.77 -5.40
CA GLY A 55 34.81 -29.16 -4.74
C GLY A 55 36.13 -29.26 -5.50
N LEU A 56 37.10 -28.50 -5.01
CA LEU A 56 38.46 -28.46 -5.55
C LEU A 56 39.37 -29.29 -4.63
N LYS A 57 40.11 -30.25 -5.21
CA LYS A 57 41.09 -31.05 -4.48
C LYS A 57 42.44 -30.32 -4.38
N ASP A 58 43.19 -30.57 -3.29
CA ASP A 58 44.46 -29.91 -3.02
C ASP A 58 45.56 -30.21 -4.06
N GLU A 59 45.48 -31.38 -4.75
CA GLU A 59 46.39 -31.74 -5.87
C GLU A 59 46.39 -30.70 -7.01
N TRP A 60 45.25 -30.03 -7.23
CA TRP A 60 45.12 -29.02 -8.26
C TRP A 60 45.63 -27.64 -7.85
N LYS A 61 45.80 -27.38 -6.54
CA LYS A 61 46.44 -26.16 -6.05
C LYS A 61 47.91 -26.10 -6.46
N ALA A 62 48.59 -27.24 -6.58
CA ALA A 62 49.98 -27.29 -7.04
C ALA A 62 50.15 -26.91 -8.52
N LYS A 63 49.06 -26.96 -9.32
CA LYS A 63 49.04 -26.58 -10.74
C LYS A 63 48.29 -25.28 -11.00
N ALA A 64 47.91 -24.58 -9.96
CA ALA A 64 47.02 -23.41 -10.02
C ALA A 64 47.58 -22.27 -10.88
N GLU A 65 48.88 -22.07 -10.91
CA GLU A 65 49.53 -21.00 -11.68
C GLU A 65 49.26 -21.10 -13.19
N ASN A 66 49.03 -22.34 -13.73
CA ASN A 66 48.78 -22.56 -15.15
C ASN A 66 47.30 -22.48 -15.53
N VAL A 67 46.41 -22.23 -14.58
CA VAL A 67 44.96 -22.21 -14.83
C VAL A 67 44.50 -20.80 -15.15
N GLN A 68 43.95 -20.59 -16.35
CA GLN A 68 43.32 -19.35 -16.77
C GLN A 68 41.79 -19.36 -16.61
N ILE A 69 41.17 -20.54 -16.75
CA ILE A 69 39.72 -20.70 -16.64
C ILE A 69 39.43 -21.76 -15.58
N LEU A 70 38.70 -21.38 -14.55
CA LEU A 70 38.26 -22.27 -13.48
C LEU A 70 36.74 -22.31 -13.41
N ILE A 71 36.17 -23.53 -13.49
CA ILE A 71 34.73 -23.76 -13.30
C ILE A 71 34.53 -24.70 -12.11
N LEU A 72 33.76 -24.24 -11.14
CA LEU A 72 33.38 -24.97 -9.93
C LEU A 72 31.88 -25.26 -9.95
N CYS A 73 31.52 -26.51 -10.19
CA CYS A 73 30.15 -26.99 -10.21
C CYS A 73 29.80 -27.70 -8.90
N LYS A 74 28.57 -27.51 -8.42
CA LYS A 74 28.06 -28.20 -7.22
C LYS A 74 29.01 -28.05 -6.03
N TRP A 75 29.39 -26.79 -5.73
CA TRP A 75 30.26 -26.53 -4.57
C TRP A 75 29.63 -27.10 -3.29
N PRO A 76 30.35 -27.96 -2.53
CA PRO A 76 29.74 -28.77 -1.48
C PRO A 76 29.46 -28.00 -0.17
N LYS A 77 30.11 -26.84 0.03
CA LYS A 77 29.98 -26.03 1.26
C LYS A 77 29.03 -24.87 1.04
N VAL A 78 28.32 -24.49 2.09
CA VAL A 78 27.43 -23.32 2.10
C VAL A 78 28.20 -21.99 2.07
N LYS A 79 29.48 -22.00 2.50
CA LYS A 79 30.37 -20.84 2.45
C LYS A 79 31.49 -21.07 1.45
N PHE A 80 31.83 -20.04 0.71
CA PHE A 80 33.00 -20.00 -0.17
C PHE A 80 33.97 -18.95 0.40
N ASN A 81 35.19 -19.39 0.66
CA ASN A 81 36.28 -18.50 1.03
C ASN A 81 37.18 -18.28 -0.19
N PRO A 82 37.02 -17.14 -0.91
CA PRO A 82 37.82 -16.87 -2.09
C PRO A 82 39.32 -16.87 -1.81
N TYR A 83 39.74 -16.36 -0.65
CA TYR A 83 41.15 -16.30 -0.27
C TYR A 83 41.80 -17.69 -0.18
N ASP A 84 41.13 -18.63 0.51
CA ASP A 84 41.69 -20.00 0.70
C ASP A 84 41.64 -20.83 -0.58
N VAL A 85 40.58 -20.66 -1.39
CA VAL A 85 40.36 -21.47 -2.58
C VAL A 85 41.20 -20.98 -3.75
N LEU A 86 41.35 -19.66 -3.91
CA LEU A 86 42.02 -19.08 -5.09
C LEU A 86 43.49 -18.71 -4.89
N ARG A 87 43.98 -18.93 -3.67
CA ARG A 87 45.41 -18.74 -3.39
C ARG A 87 46.25 -19.62 -4.32
N GLY A 88 47.18 -19.01 -5.10
CA GLY A 88 48.00 -19.66 -6.10
C GLY A 88 47.48 -19.62 -7.54
N PHE A 89 46.21 -19.21 -7.78
CA PHE A 89 45.65 -19.02 -9.12
C PHE A 89 46.03 -17.65 -9.69
N THR A 90 47.31 -17.43 -9.92
CA THR A 90 47.89 -16.14 -10.34
C THR A 90 47.58 -15.76 -11.77
N SER A 91 47.29 -16.74 -12.65
CA SER A 91 46.97 -16.52 -14.06
C SER A 91 45.48 -16.52 -14.37
N LEU A 92 44.59 -16.59 -13.33
CA LEU A 92 43.15 -16.77 -13.50
C LEU A 92 42.50 -15.55 -14.17
N ARG A 93 41.82 -15.77 -15.30
CA ARG A 93 41.05 -14.75 -16.05
C ARG A 93 39.55 -14.96 -15.97
N LYS A 94 39.11 -16.20 -15.87
CA LYS A 94 37.67 -16.54 -15.79
C LYS A 94 37.39 -17.49 -14.64
N LEU A 95 36.42 -17.14 -13.79
CA LEU A 95 35.93 -17.99 -12.72
C LEU A 95 34.42 -18.13 -12.85
N THR A 96 33.94 -19.38 -12.83
CA THR A 96 32.49 -19.69 -12.75
C THR A 96 32.23 -20.58 -11.56
N ILE A 97 31.27 -20.22 -10.72
CA ILE A 97 30.74 -21.05 -9.64
C ILE A 97 29.25 -21.19 -9.93
N ALA A 98 28.79 -22.41 -10.18
CA ALA A 98 27.42 -22.60 -10.61
C ALA A 98 26.77 -23.86 -10.02
N ASN A 99 25.42 -23.85 -10.01
CA ASN A 99 24.59 -24.98 -9.54
C ASN A 99 25.02 -25.50 -8.17
N SER A 100 25.14 -24.60 -7.20
CA SER A 100 25.73 -24.86 -5.88
C SER A 100 24.83 -24.41 -4.73
N ASN A 101 24.92 -25.05 -3.58
CA ASN A 101 24.22 -24.61 -2.36
C ASN A 101 24.97 -23.47 -1.61
N LEU A 102 25.79 -22.72 -2.34
CA LEU A 102 26.55 -21.59 -1.81
C LEU A 102 25.61 -20.48 -1.34
N THR A 103 25.73 -20.08 -0.07
CA THR A 103 24.90 -19.01 0.51
C THR A 103 25.69 -17.73 0.82
N GLN A 104 27.02 -17.84 1.00
CA GLN A 104 27.84 -16.71 1.45
C GLN A 104 29.27 -16.76 0.90
N LEU A 105 29.77 -15.60 0.45
CA LEU A 105 31.21 -15.38 0.32
C LEU A 105 31.74 -14.90 1.68
N SER A 106 32.73 -15.61 2.25
CA SER A 106 33.20 -15.34 3.61
C SER A 106 34.30 -14.27 3.70
N THR A 107 35.03 -14.05 2.61
CA THR A 107 36.13 -13.06 2.53
C THR A 107 36.12 -12.35 1.18
N ALA A 108 36.88 -11.25 1.08
CA ALA A 108 37.20 -10.66 -0.22
C ALA A 108 38.07 -11.63 -1.09
N PHE A 109 37.99 -11.43 -2.40
CA PHE A 109 38.86 -12.11 -3.33
C PHE A 109 40.33 -11.75 -3.06
N PRO A 110 41.28 -12.71 -3.19
CA PRO A 110 42.68 -12.44 -2.92
C PRO A 110 43.31 -11.53 -4.00
N ILE A 111 44.42 -10.86 -3.66
CA ILE A 111 45.11 -9.95 -4.57
C ILE A 111 45.73 -10.69 -5.75
N GLU A 112 46.03 -11.97 -5.58
CA GLU A 112 46.56 -12.85 -6.62
C GLU A 112 45.58 -13.01 -7.79
N ALA A 113 44.27 -12.86 -7.50
CA ALA A 113 43.21 -12.91 -8.54
C ALA A 113 43.02 -11.59 -9.30
N GLN A 114 43.95 -10.62 -9.21
CA GLN A 114 43.84 -9.30 -9.85
C GLN A 114 43.64 -9.32 -11.36
N PHE A 115 44.04 -10.40 -12.06
CA PHE A 115 43.88 -10.59 -13.49
C PHE A 115 42.51 -11.18 -13.90
N LEU A 116 41.64 -11.47 -12.92
CA LEU A 116 40.29 -11.99 -13.19
C LEU A 116 39.47 -10.95 -13.96
N GLU A 117 39.08 -11.30 -15.19
CA GLU A 117 38.28 -10.43 -16.07
C GLU A 117 36.78 -10.76 -15.99
N ASN A 118 36.45 -12.05 -15.86
CA ASN A 118 35.08 -12.55 -15.85
C ASN A 118 34.81 -13.38 -14.60
N LEU A 119 33.84 -12.94 -13.79
CA LEU A 119 33.37 -13.68 -12.61
C LEU A 119 31.90 -14.01 -12.79
N LYS A 120 31.55 -15.31 -12.74
CA LYS A 120 30.16 -15.79 -12.72
C LYS A 120 29.92 -16.57 -11.44
N ILE A 121 28.89 -16.19 -10.69
CA ILE A 121 28.38 -16.95 -9.55
C ILE A 121 26.86 -17.04 -9.80
N THR A 122 26.43 -18.15 -10.42
CA THR A 122 25.05 -18.28 -10.91
C THR A 122 24.41 -19.55 -10.41
N ASP A 123 23.06 -19.54 -10.35
CA ASP A 123 22.28 -20.70 -9.94
C ASP A 123 22.74 -21.26 -8.58
N THR A 124 22.96 -20.33 -7.62
CA THR A 124 23.32 -20.64 -6.23
C THR A 124 22.30 -20.06 -5.25
N LYS A 125 22.55 -20.16 -3.96
CA LYS A 125 21.74 -19.55 -2.93
C LYS A 125 22.45 -18.35 -2.28
N LEU A 126 23.33 -17.70 -3.02
CA LEU A 126 24.11 -16.58 -2.53
C LEU A 126 23.18 -15.43 -2.12
N HIS A 127 23.18 -15.09 -0.83
CA HIS A 127 22.38 -14.00 -0.28
C HIS A 127 23.22 -12.85 0.30
N THR A 128 24.51 -13.08 0.57
CA THR A 128 25.39 -12.04 1.09
C THR A 128 26.86 -12.23 0.71
N PHE A 129 27.56 -11.12 0.59
CA PHE A 129 29.00 -11.04 0.42
C PHE A 129 29.57 -9.79 1.11
N PRO A 130 30.88 -9.76 1.47
CA PRO A 130 31.51 -8.59 2.06
C PRO A 130 31.41 -7.34 1.18
N LYS A 131 31.37 -6.13 1.80
CA LYS A 131 31.31 -4.85 1.06
C LYS A 131 32.49 -4.65 0.11
N ASP A 132 33.62 -5.23 0.44
CA ASP A 132 34.90 -5.19 -0.28
C ASP A 132 35.18 -6.48 -1.06
N ALA A 133 34.17 -7.37 -1.20
CA ALA A 133 34.34 -8.69 -1.80
C ALA A 133 35.19 -8.67 -3.08
N PHE A 134 34.93 -7.73 -3.98
CA PHE A 134 35.53 -7.64 -5.32
C PHE A 134 36.63 -6.58 -5.43
N SER A 135 37.01 -5.89 -4.35
CA SER A 135 37.92 -4.73 -4.37
C SER A 135 39.31 -5.02 -4.96
N ASN A 136 39.82 -6.26 -4.80
CA ASN A 136 41.11 -6.68 -5.30
C ASN A 136 41.07 -7.12 -6.77
N LEU A 137 39.90 -7.24 -7.39
CA LEU A 137 39.72 -7.70 -8.77
C LEU A 137 39.88 -6.53 -9.76
N ARG A 138 41.09 -6.01 -9.90
CA ARG A 138 41.39 -4.79 -10.68
C ARG A 138 41.07 -4.88 -12.15
N SER A 139 41.08 -6.11 -12.73
CA SER A 139 40.83 -6.37 -14.15
C SER A 139 39.39 -6.81 -14.43
N LEU A 140 38.51 -6.90 -13.39
CA LEU A 140 37.16 -7.43 -13.55
C LEU A 140 36.31 -6.52 -14.43
N ARG A 141 35.82 -7.06 -15.54
CA ARG A 141 34.99 -6.35 -16.54
C ARG A 141 33.57 -6.88 -16.57
N TYR A 142 33.37 -8.14 -16.23
CA TYR A 142 32.12 -8.86 -16.33
C TYR A 142 31.81 -9.58 -15.01
N LEU A 143 30.66 -9.23 -14.40
CA LEU A 143 30.18 -9.83 -13.14
C LEU A 143 28.77 -10.36 -13.35
N ASP A 144 28.59 -11.66 -13.26
CA ASP A 144 27.30 -12.34 -13.38
C ASP A 144 26.88 -12.94 -12.05
N LEU A 145 25.81 -12.42 -11.47
CA LEU A 145 25.24 -12.86 -10.20
C LEU A 145 23.79 -13.33 -10.37
N ARG A 146 23.39 -13.75 -11.56
CA ARG A 146 22.03 -14.19 -11.86
C ARG A 146 21.63 -15.45 -11.08
N ASN A 147 20.30 -15.57 -10.84
CA ASN A 147 19.70 -16.75 -10.24
C ASN A 147 20.32 -17.09 -8.86
N ASN A 148 20.40 -16.09 -7.99
CA ASN A 148 20.86 -16.21 -6.62
C ASN A 148 19.74 -15.80 -5.65
N ALA A 149 20.07 -15.62 -4.37
CA ALA A 149 19.14 -15.22 -3.32
C ALA A 149 19.50 -13.84 -2.74
N LEU A 150 20.03 -12.93 -3.58
CA LEU A 150 20.36 -11.58 -3.15
C LEU A 150 19.09 -10.76 -2.95
N GLU A 151 18.85 -10.30 -1.73
CA GLU A 151 17.74 -9.40 -1.39
C GLU A 151 18.18 -7.94 -1.43
N GLU A 152 19.41 -7.68 -1.03
CA GLU A 152 20.01 -6.34 -0.97
C GLU A 152 21.39 -6.35 -1.61
N ILE A 153 21.75 -5.24 -2.25
CA ILE A 153 23.04 -5.07 -2.89
C ILE A 153 23.73 -3.84 -2.34
N ASN A 154 24.89 -4.03 -1.74
CA ASN A 154 25.73 -2.90 -1.39
C ASN A 154 26.45 -2.38 -2.64
N VAL A 155 25.99 -1.25 -3.16
CA VAL A 155 26.52 -0.63 -4.38
C VAL A 155 28.03 -0.37 -4.34
N LYS A 156 28.60 -0.17 -3.14
CA LYS A 156 30.06 0.05 -2.98
C LYS A 156 30.88 -1.14 -3.46
N ALA A 157 30.32 -2.36 -3.42
CA ALA A 157 30.98 -3.55 -3.96
C ALA A 157 31.19 -3.51 -5.48
N PHE A 158 30.45 -2.64 -6.20
CA PHE A 158 30.52 -2.48 -7.66
C PHE A 158 31.35 -1.26 -8.10
N ASN A 159 31.95 -0.55 -7.16
CA ASN A 159 32.71 0.67 -7.45
C ASN A 159 34.13 0.36 -7.97
N MET A 160 34.23 -0.44 -9.04
CA MET A 160 35.49 -0.80 -9.70
C MET A 160 35.55 -0.14 -11.07
N LEU A 161 36.69 0.49 -11.38
CA LEU A 161 36.88 1.24 -12.64
C LEU A 161 36.82 0.34 -13.88
N ALA A 162 37.32 -0.89 -13.78
CA ALA A 162 37.37 -1.83 -14.92
C ALA A 162 35.99 -2.49 -15.19
N LEU A 163 35.10 -2.54 -14.20
CA LEU A 163 33.80 -3.22 -14.29
C LEU A 163 32.88 -2.52 -15.28
N LYS A 164 32.40 -3.27 -16.30
CA LYS A 164 31.54 -2.76 -17.37
C LYS A 164 30.16 -3.38 -17.40
N HIS A 165 30.04 -4.65 -17.04
CA HIS A 165 28.80 -5.41 -17.18
C HIS A 165 28.49 -6.16 -15.88
N ILE A 166 27.29 -5.91 -15.35
CA ILE A 166 26.73 -6.59 -14.19
C ILE A 166 25.41 -7.21 -14.60
N PHE A 167 25.16 -8.45 -14.15
CA PHE A 167 23.90 -9.16 -14.38
C PHE A 167 23.33 -9.61 -13.05
N LEU A 168 22.05 -9.30 -12.79
CA LEU A 168 21.39 -9.51 -11.50
C LEU A 168 20.03 -10.22 -11.59
N THR A 169 19.54 -10.52 -12.81
CA THR A 169 18.23 -11.18 -13.00
C THR A 169 18.10 -12.48 -12.21
N GLY A 170 16.90 -12.75 -11.68
CA GLY A 170 16.64 -13.97 -10.91
C GLY A 170 17.04 -13.89 -9.44
N ASN A 171 17.32 -12.69 -8.92
CA ASN A 171 17.48 -12.43 -7.50
C ASN A 171 16.19 -11.83 -6.89
N PRO A 172 15.83 -12.18 -5.64
CA PRO A 172 14.68 -11.62 -4.94
C PRO A 172 15.02 -10.25 -4.32
N LEU A 173 15.29 -9.25 -5.18
CA LEU A 173 15.72 -7.92 -4.73
C LEU A 173 14.57 -7.19 -4.03
N ARG A 174 14.84 -6.58 -2.87
CA ARG A 174 13.90 -5.70 -2.18
C ARG A 174 13.83 -4.35 -2.89
N CYS A 175 12.61 -3.94 -3.20
CA CYS A 175 12.35 -2.63 -3.76
C CYS A 175 12.12 -1.62 -2.64
N THR A 176 13.19 -0.98 -2.20
CA THR A 176 13.23 0.01 -1.12
C THR A 176 13.99 1.25 -1.57
N GLU A 177 14.05 2.26 -0.71
CA GLU A 177 14.86 3.46 -0.94
C GLU A 177 16.35 3.12 -1.15
N ASP A 178 16.87 2.10 -0.44
CA ASP A 178 18.27 1.65 -0.57
C ASP A 178 18.58 1.10 -1.98
N THR A 179 17.56 0.74 -2.74
CA THR A 179 17.70 0.27 -4.13
C THR A 179 17.68 1.42 -5.14
N ALA A 180 17.45 2.66 -4.71
CA ALA A 180 17.35 3.84 -5.59
C ALA A 180 18.63 4.12 -6.42
N TRP A 181 19.79 3.60 -6.03
CA TRP A 181 21.02 3.69 -6.80
C TRP A 181 20.87 3.14 -8.23
N ILE A 182 19.93 2.21 -8.48
CA ILE A 182 19.67 1.63 -9.80
C ILE A 182 19.11 2.65 -10.80
N LEU A 183 18.55 3.76 -10.30
CA LEU A 183 17.99 4.85 -11.10
C LEU A 183 19.02 5.90 -11.50
N ASP A 184 20.26 5.82 -10.98
CA ASP A 184 21.30 6.82 -11.27
C ASP A 184 21.61 6.85 -12.77
N PRO A 185 21.34 7.98 -13.47
CA PRO A 185 21.54 8.08 -14.92
C PRO A 185 22.98 8.33 -15.34
N ASN A 186 23.89 8.61 -14.38
CA ASN A 186 25.25 9.03 -14.68
C ASN A 186 26.06 7.91 -15.34
N GLU A 187 26.77 8.24 -16.41
CA GLU A 187 27.72 7.32 -17.03
C GLU A 187 28.85 6.98 -16.05
N GLY A 188 29.18 5.68 -15.97
CA GLY A 188 30.17 5.16 -15.00
C GLY A 188 29.62 4.85 -13.61
N SER A 189 28.36 5.21 -13.30
CA SER A 189 27.68 4.78 -12.08
C SER A 189 27.55 3.25 -12.03
N ALA A 190 27.23 2.70 -10.86
CA ALA A 190 26.92 1.26 -10.73
C ALA A 190 25.69 0.90 -11.57
N SER A 191 24.69 1.77 -11.64
CA SER A 191 23.47 1.57 -12.43
C SER A 191 23.75 1.41 -13.93
N SER A 192 24.62 2.24 -14.49
CA SER A 192 24.96 2.19 -15.93
C SER A 192 25.63 0.88 -16.33
N LYS A 193 26.24 0.17 -15.39
CA LYS A 193 26.90 -1.13 -15.59
C LYS A 193 25.93 -2.32 -15.52
N VAL A 194 24.72 -2.17 -14.97
CA VAL A 194 23.71 -3.22 -14.88
C VAL A 194 23.02 -3.38 -16.23
N VAL A 195 23.33 -4.46 -16.94
CA VAL A 195 22.87 -4.69 -18.32
C VAL A 195 21.41 -5.14 -18.37
N ASP A 196 20.99 -5.92 -17.41
CA ASP A 196 19.67 -6.57 -17.35
C ASP A 196 18.68 -5.87 -16.40
N LYS A 197 18.90 -4.57 -16.10
CA LYS A 197 18.09 -3.83 -15.12
C LYS A 197 16.61 -3.80 -15.45
N ASP A 198 16.23 -3.80 -16.74
CA ASP A 198 14.83 -3.79 -17.18
C ASP A 198 14.11 -5.13 -16.91
N LYS A 199 14.85 -6.20 -16.62
CA LYS A 199 14.33 -7.54 -16.32
C LYS A 199 14.27 -7.83 -14.82
N LEU A 200 14.73 -6.91 -13.98
CA LEU A 200 14.74 -7.08 -12.53
C LEU A 200 13.33 -6.99 -11.96
N LEU A 201 13.02 -7.85 -11.01
CA LEU A 201 11.73 -7.94 -10.35
C LEU A 201 11.90 -7.73 -8.85
N CYS A 202 10.87 -7.14 -8.22
CA CYS A 202 10.81 -6.98 -6.79
C CYS A 202 10.47 -8.30 -6.08
N ALA A 203 11.03 -8.47 -4.87
CA ALA A 203 10.52 -9.39 -3.85
C ALA A 203 9.39 -8.75 -3.03
N THR A 204 8.91 -9.48 -2.02
CA THR A 204 7.91 -9.01 -1.06
C THR A 204 8.27 -7.63 -0.50
N PRO A 205 7.31 -6.66 -0.42
CA PRO A 205 5.85 -6.81 -0.62
C PRO A 205 5.35 -6.62 -2.07
N TYR A 206 6.22 -6.39 -3.04
CA TYR A 206 5.85 -6.09 -4.44
C TYR A 206 6.15 -7.25 -5.39
N ASP A 207 6.02 -8.49 -4.92
CA ASP A 207 6.42 -9.71 -5.63
C ASP A 207 6.09 -9.72 -7.13
N GLY A 208 7.12 -9.99 -7.95
CA GLY A 208 7.01 -10.13 -9.39
C GLY A 208 6.72 -8.82 -10.14
N ARG A 209 6.71 -7.68 -9.47
CA ARG A 209 6.58 -6.37 -10.14
C ARG A 209 7.94 -5.92 -10.70
N PRO A 210 7.97 -5.20 -11.84
CA PRO A 210 9.21 -4.63 -12.37
C PRO A 210 9.88 -3.69 -11.36
N LEU A 211 11.18 -3.89 -11.12
CA LEU A 211 11.92 -3.17 -10.08
C LEU A 211 12.01 -1.67 -10.37
N LEU A 212 12.39 -1.27 -11.59
CA LEU A 212 12.65 0.13 -11.90
C LEU A 212 11.45 1.05 -11.61
N PRO A 213 10.23 0.77 -12.12
CA PRO A 213 9.09 1.65 -11.84
C PRO A 213 8.70 1.71 -10.37
N ILE A 214 8.87 0.61 -9.62
CA ILE A 214 8.54 0.59 -8.18
C ILE A 214 9.53 1.46 -7.40
N VAL A 215 10.82 1.32 -7.67
CA VAL A 215 11.86 2.12 -7.01
C VAL A 215 11.74 3.60 -7.37
N GLU A 216 11.36 3.93 -8.61
CA GLU A 216 11.09 5.31 -9.05
C GLU A 216 9.90 5.91 -8.28
N ILE A 217 8.80 5.16 -8.13
CA ILE A 217 7.65 5.60 -7.33
C ILE A 217 8.05 5.83 -5.87
N ILE A 218 8.82 4.92 -5.26
CA ILE A 218 9.29 5.07 -3.88
C ILE A 218 10.20 6.30 -3.74
N ALA A 219 11.14 6.49 -4.66
CA ALA A 219 12.05 7.63 -4.62
C ALA A 219 11.29 8.97 -4.77
N THR A 220 10.33 9.03 -5.70
CA THR A 220 9.46 10.21 -5.89
C THR A 220 8.62 10.49 -4.66
N LEU A 221 7.97 9.46 -4.11
CA LEU A 221 7.17 9.58 -2.89
C LEU A 221 8.00 10.13 -1.72
N LYS A 222 9.21 9.64 -1.55
CA LYS A 222 10.12 10.10 -0.48
C LYS A 222 10.55 11.54 -0.67
N GLU A 223 10.83 11.95 -1.90
CA GLU A 223 11.19 13.36 -2.20
C GLU A 223 10.02 14.31 -1.95
N GLU A 224 8.83 13.95 -2.42
CA GLU A 224 7.61 14.72 -2.17
C GLU A 224 7.28 14.78 -0.67
N CYS A 225 7.50 13.69 0.07
CA CYS A 225 7.26 13.61 1.51
C CYS A 225 8.11 14.60 2.32
N LYS A 226 9.29 14.97 1.86
CA LYS A 226 10.15 15.98 2.52
C LYS A 226 9.50 17.36 2.60
N GLN A 227 8.50 17.64 1.74
CA GLN A 227 7.72 18.87 1.77
C GLN A 227 6.63 18.86 2.84
N THR A 228 6.45 17.75 3.53
CA THR A 228 5.46 17.56 4.58
C THR A 228 6.13 17.31 5.93
N VAL A 229 5.36 17.45 7.00
CA VAL A 229 5.80 17.03 8.36
C VAL A 229 5.42 15.58 8.66
N CYS A 230 4.97 14.85 7.65
CA CYS A 230 4.36 13.53 7.77
C CYS A 230 5.34 12.41 7.39
N ASN A 231 4.99 11.18 7.71
CA ASN A 231 5.68 9.99 7.22
C ASN A 231 4.91 9.41 6.03
N CYS A 232 5.63 9.05 4.96
CA CYS A 232 5.00 8.54 3.75
C CYS A 232 5.54 7.16 3.42
N GLU A 233 4.63 6.27 3.04
CA GLU A 233 4.94 4.88 2.71
C GLU A 233 4.11 4.42 1.52
N LEU A 234 4.73 3.66 0.62
CA LEU A 234 4.03 2.96 -0.46
C LEU A 234 3.39 1.69 0.10
N ILE A 235 2.05 1.60 0.07
CA ILE A 235 1.32 0.47 0.66
C ILE A 235 1.32 -0.72 -0.31
N TYR A 236 0.84 -0.50 -1.53
CA TYR A 236 0.76 -1.52 -2.57
C TYR A 236 0.68 -0.90 -3.96
N VAL A 237 0.86 -1.74 -4.97
CA VAL A 237 0.78 -1.37 -6.37
C VAL A 237 -0.07 -2.37 -7.15
N ILE A 238 -0.82 -1.87 -8.13
CA ILE A 238 -1.58 -2.72 -9.06
C ILE A 238 -1.08 -2.45 -10.48
N ALA A 239 -0.99 -3.51 -11.29
CA ALA A 239 -0.81 -3.37 -12.72
C ALA A 239 -2.19 -3.21 -13.35
N ALA A 240 -2.47 -2.04 -13.93
CA ALA A 240 -3.68 -1.77 -14.68
C ALA A 240 -3.36 -1.75 -16.18
N GLY A 241 -4.25 -2.30 -17.00
CA GLY A 241 -4.18 -2.23 -18.46
C GLY A 241 -4.22 -3.58 -19.17
N MET A 242 -4.99 -3.65 -20.27
CA MET A 242 -5.03 -4.80 -21.17
C MET A 242 -3.84 -4.74 -22.14
N PHE A 243 -3.08 -5.82 -22.17
CA PHE A 243 -2.18 -6.34 -23.22
C PHE A 243 -0.99 -5.50 -23.73
N THR A 244 -0.97 -4.17 -23.75
CA THR A 244 0.11 -3.43 -24.44
C THR A 244 0.82 -2.36 -23.60
N GLN A 245 0.21 -1.81 -22.54
CA GLN A 245 0.87 -0.91 -21.59
C GLN A 245 0.39 -1.23 -20.18
N LYS A 246 1.20 -1.96 -19.43
CA LYS A 246 0.99 -2.20 -17.99
C LYS A 246 1.28 -0.89 -17.25
N GLN A 247 0.28 -0.06 -17.06
CA GLN A 247 0.37 1.09 -16.19
C GLN A 247 0.38 0.61 -14.74
N ILE A 248 1.35 1.05 -13.96
CA ILE A 248 1.41 0.79 -12.52
C ILE A 248 0.64 1.88 -11.80
N ILE A 249 -0.39 1.49 -11.05
CA ILE A 249 -1.12 2.37 -10.13
C ILE A 249 -0.57 2.12 -8.74
N ALA A 250 -0.09 3.18 -8.11
CA ALA A 250 0.49 3.14 -6.77
C ALA A 250 -0.51 3.67 -5.73
N PHE A 251 -0.44 3.15 -4.51
CA PHE A 251 -1.25 3.56 -3.37
C PHE A 251 -0.33 3.85 -2.19
N ALA A 252 -0.28 5.12 -1.79
CA ALA A 252 0.56 5.60 -0.71
C ALA A 252 -0.26 5.91 0.54
N SER A 253 0.34 5.69 1.71
CA SER A 253 -0.12 6.17 3.01
C SER A 253 0.71 7.37 3.45
N VAL A 254 0.03 8.41 3.88
CA VAL A 254 0.64 9.59 4.50
C VAL A 254 0.15 9.67 5.95
N ASP A 255 1.09 9.55 6.89
CA ASP A 255 0.81 9.55 8.33
C ASP A 255 1.34 10.84 8.97
N CYS A 256 0.40 11.71 9.31
CA CYS A 256 0.62 12.97 10.02
C CYS A 256 0.04 12.94 11.45
N SER A 257 -0.15 11.76 12.02
CA SER A 257 -0.73 11.59 13.35
C SER A 257 0.14 12.23 14.44
N HIS A 258 -0.53 12.81 15.45
CA HIS A 258 0.12 13.39 16.64
C HIS A 258 1.16 14.49 16.34
N ARG A 259 0.95 15.28 15.27
CA ARG A 259 1.82 16.39 14.85
C ARG A 259 1.37 17.77 15.38
N ASN A 260 0.34 17.80 16.21
CA ASN A 260 -0.24 19.04 16.73
C ASN A 260 -0.75 20.00 15.64
N LEU A 261 -1.19 19.44 14.51
CA LEU A 261 -1.72 20.21 13.38
C LEU A 261 -3.06 20.84 13.74
N THR A 262 -3.25 22.11 13.34
CA THR A 262 -4.52 22.84 13.47
C THR A 262 -5.31 22.86 12.17
N GLU A 263 -4.64 22.59 11.04
CA GLU A 263 -5.21 22.56 9.70
C GLU A 263 -4.75 21.31 8.96
N MET A 264 -5.49 20.91 7.95
CA MET A 264 -5.11 19.82 7.06
C MET A 264 -3.90 20.23 6.20
N PRO A 265 -2.95 19.31 5.88
CA PRO A 265 -1.79 19.61 5.05
C PRO A 265 -2.17 20.27 3.73
N ILE A 266 -1.47 21.34 3.33
CA ILE A 266 -1.74 22.04 2.06
C ILE A 266 -1.36 21.17 0.87
N PHE A 267 -0.31 20.36 1.01
CA PHE A 267 0.23 19.46 0.00
C PHE A 267 0.22 18.01 0.49
N LEU A 268 -0.14 17.09 -0.40
CA LEU A 268 0.01 15.65 -0.21
C LEU A 268 0.78 15.06 -1.39
N PRO A 269 1.68 14.10 -1.16
CA PRO A 269 2.36 13.36 -2.22
C PRO A 269 1.38 12.70 -3.20
N ALA A 270 1.83 12.55 -4.43
CA ALA A 270 1.08 11.86 -5.46
C ALA A 270 0.70 10.43 -5.01
N ASN A 271 -0.44 9.94 -5.50
CA ASN A 271 -0.96 8.61 -5.16
C ASN A 271 -1.31 8.39 -3.66
N THR A 272 -1.46 9.47 -2.87
CA THR A 272 -1.94 9.37 -1.49
C THR A 272 -3.38 8.84 -1.49
N SER A 273 -3.57 7.60 -1.07
CA SER A 273 -4.88 6.95 -0.94
C SER A 273 -5.34 6.86 0.50
N THR A 274 -4.41 6.78 1.45
CA THR A 274 -4.66 6.73 2.89
C THR A 274 -4.00 7.93 3.55
N LEU A 275 -4.80 8.69 4.29
CA LEU A 275 -4.34 9.84 5.08
C LEU A 275 -4.68 9.64 6.55
N ARG A 276 -3.67 9.67 7.41
CA ARG A 276 -3.81 9.58 8.86
C ARG A 276 -3.51 10.94 9.50
N LEU A 277 -4.49 11.48 10.19
CA LEU A 277 -4.43 12.76 10.91
C LEU A 277 -4.84 12.61 12.37
N THR A 278 -4.83 11.38 12.87
CA THR A 278 -5.20 11.02 14.25
C THR A 278 -4.51 11.89 15.29
N GLY A 279 -5.23 12.32 16.33
CA GLY A 279 -4.64 12.99 17.50
C GLY A 279 -4.06 14.37 17.21
N ASN A 280 -4.71 15.14 16.34
CA ASN A 280 -4.35 16.54 16.05
C ASN A 280 -5.43 17.52 16.58
N LYS A 281 -5.43 18.77 16.13
CA LYS A 281 -6.36 19.83 16.51
C LYS A 281 -7.12 20.40 15.31
N ILE A 282 -7.37 19.56 14.30
CA ILE A 282 -8.00 19.98 13.04
C ILE A 282 -9.50 20.13 13.27
N LYS A 283 -10.08 21.22 12.71
CA LYS A 283 -11.50 21.52 12.79
C LYS A 283 -12.19 21.48 11.43
N ASP A 284 -11.50 21.93 10.38
CA ASP A 284 -12.09 22.15 9.05
C ASP A 284 -11.70 21.04 8.08
N LEU A 285 -12.69 20.44 7.42
CA LEU A 285 -12.56 19.41 6.39
C LEU A 285 -12.72 19.97 4.97
N THR A 286 -12.87 21.28 4.80
CA THR A 286 -13.01 21.94 3.48
C THR A 286 -11.93 21.53 2.47
N PRO A 287 -10.65 21.29 2.86
CA PRO A 287 -9.64 20.83 1.92
C PRO A 287 -9.98 19.55 1.17
N LEU A 288 -10.81 18.66 1.73
CA LEU A 288 -11.27 17.44 1.03
C LEU A 288 -12.07 17.75 -0.23
N THR A 289 -12.72 18.90 -0.28
CA THR A 289 -13.59 19.32 -1.40
C THR A 289 -12.93 20.31 -2.34
N THR A 290 -12.00 21.12 -1.85
CA THR A 290 -11.43 22.25 -2.59
C THR A 290 -9.99 22.02 -3.06
N ASN A 291 -9.21 21.21 -2.35
CA ASN A 291 -7.80 21.00 -2.65
C ASN A 291 -7.60 19.74 -3.52
N PRO A 292 -7.07 19.88 -4.76
CA PRO A 292 -6.91 18.77 -5.70
C PRO A 292 -5.99 17.64 -5.21
N TYR A 293 -5.09 17.88 -4.27
CA TYR A 293 -4.23 16.86 -3.68
C TYR A 293 -5.00 15.80 -2.89
N TYR A 294 -6.23 16.10 -2.45
CA TYR A 294 -7.08 15.17 -1.71
C TYR A 294 -7.95 14.28 -2.60
N LYS A 295 -7.92 14.51 -3.92
CA LYS A 295 -8.78 13.79 -4.87
C LYS A 295 -8.60 12.27 -4.84
N SER A 296 -7.39 11.79 -4.55
CA SER A 296 -7.07 10.35 -4.48
C SER A 296 -7.26 9.74 -3.09
N VAL A 297 -7.48 10.56 -2.06
CA VAL A 297 -7.67 10.08 -0.68
C VAL A 297 -9.00 9.37 -0.55
N GLN A 298 -8.96 8.07 -0.23
CA GLN A 298 -10.12 7.22 -0.01
C GLN A 298 -10.29 6.82 1.45
N ASP A 299 -9.17 6.66 2.17
CA ASP A 299 -9.14 6.32 3.58
C ASP A 299 -8.68 7.52 4.38
N LEU A 300 -9.58 8.06 5.20
CA LEU A 300 -9.29 9.19 6.07
C LEU A 300 -9.45 8.81 7.54
N TYR A 301 -8.37 8.95 8.29
CA TYR A 301 -8.33 8.80 9.75
C TYR A 301 -8.20 10.17 10.40
N MET A 302 -9.30 10.66 10.97
CA MET A 302 -9.42 11.95 11.63
C MET A 302 -9.80 11.80 13.10
N ASP A 303 -9.63 10.61 13.66
CA ASP A 303 -9.96 10.35 15.07
C ASP A 303 -9.16 11.25 16.02
N ASP A 304 -9.78 11.58 17.16
CA ASP A 304 -9.22 12.43 18.20
C ASP A 304 -8.75 13.81 17.69
N ASN A 305 -9.64 14.49 16.98
CA ASN A 305 -9.48 15.85 16.50
C ASN A 305 -10.56 16.79 17.08
N LEU A 306 -10.77 17.95 16.48
CA LEU A 306 -11.71 18.96 16.93
C LEU A 306 -12.79 19.27 15.87
N VAL A 307 -13.13 18.31 15.03
CA VAL A 307 -14.15 18.50 13.98
C VAL A 307 -15.52 18.62 14.63
N GLU A 308 -16.23 19.72 14.32
CA GLU A 308 -17.57 20.05 14.86
C GLU A 308 -18.69 19.71 13.87
N SER A 309 -18.41 19.71 12.57
CA SER A 309 -19.40 19.41 11.52
C SER A 309 -18.74 18.86 10.25
N ILE A 310 -19.46 18.01 9.54
CA ILE A 310 -19.11 17.51 8.21
C ILE A 310 -20.00 18.10 7.10
N GLY A 311 -20.82 19.10 7.39
CA GLY A 311 -21.74 19.70 6.43
C GLY A 311 -21.08 20.23 5.16
N ARG A 312 -19.79 20.61 5.22
CA ARG A 312 -18.99 21.03 4.06
C ARG A 312 -18.73 19.91 3.04
N LEU A 313 -18.89 18.66 3.44
CA LEU A 313 -18.71 17.49 2.57
C LEU A 313 -19.97 17.14 1.78
N GLU A 314 -21.11 17.73 2.14
CA GLU A 314 -22.39 17.48 1.47
C GLU A 314 -22.32 17.82 -0.02
N GLY A 315 -22.75 16.90 -0.87
CA GLY A 315 -22.70 17.05 -2.33
C GLY A 315 -21.31 17.05 -2.95
N SER A 316 -20.28 16.71 -2.19
CA SER A 316 -18.91 16.63 -2.72
C SER A 316 -18.60 15.27 -3.35
N ASP A 317 -17.83 15.29 -4.43
CA ASP A 317 -17.28 14.06 -5.04
C ASP A 317 -16.50 13.19 -4.06
N TRP A 318 -15.95 13.79 -2.99
CA TRP A 318 -15.18 13.04 -1.99
C TRP A 318 -16.08 12.15 -1.14
N LEU A 319 -17.21 12.67 -0.69
CA LEU A 319 -18.19 11.92 0.11
C LEU A 319 -18.79 10.75 -0.66
N ASP A 320 -18.89 10.85 -1.99
CA ASP A 320 -19.39 9.78 -2.85
C ASP A 320 -18.35 8.69 -3.16
N ARG A 321 -17.09 8.87 -2.75
CA ARG A 321 -15.99 7.96 -3.14
C ARG A 321 -15.09 7.49 -2.00
N PHE A 322 -15.30 7.95 -0.77
CA PHE A 322 -14.49 7.49 0.36
C PHE A 322 -14.67 5.98 0.58
N ARG A 323 -13.62 5.34 1.06
CA ARG A 323 -13.65 3.93 1.46
C ARG A 323 -13.71 3.77 2.98
N LEU A 324 -12.96 4.59 3.69
CA LEU A 324 -12.97 4.64 5.15
C LEU A 324 -12.99 6.08 5.62
N LEU A 325 -13.91 6.37 6.55
CA LEU A 325 -13.99 7.65 7.25
C LEU A 325 -14.02 7.41 8.75
N ASN A 326 -12.96 7.82 9.43
CA ASN A 326 -12.88 7.74 10.89
C ASN A 326 -12.92 9.14 11.51
N LEU A 327 -14.05 9.43 12.15
CA LEU A 327 -14.33 10.68 12.87
C LEU A 327 -14.54 10.46 14.38
N ARG A 328 -14.13 9.29 14.89
CA ARG A 328 -14.22 8.95 16.31
C ARG A 328 -13.51 10.02 17.17
N GLY A 329 -14.04 10.32 18.36
CA GLY A 329 -13.36 11.20 19.31
C GLY A 329 -13.26 12.67 18.89
N ASN A 330 -14.18 13.14 18.06
CA ASN A 330 -14.28 14.54 17.64
C ASN A 330 -15.32 15.34 18.47
N LYS A 331 -15.80 16.45 17.96
CA LYS A 331 -16.78 17.34 18.59
C LYS A 331 -18.07 17.43 17.79
N LEU A 332 -18.40 16.39 17.03
CA LEU A 332 -19.62 16.35 16.23
C LEU A 332 -20.83 16.34 17.15
N ILE A 333 -21.80 17.22 16.86
CA ILE A 333 -23.09 17.33 17.58
C ILE A 333 -24.22 16.76 16.73
N ASP A 334 -24.11 16.87 15.41
CA ASP A 334 -25.06 16.37 14.43
C ASP A 334 -24.35 15.92 13.14
N LEU A 335 -25.13 15.37 12.21
CA LEU A 335 -24.68 14.96 10.88
C LEU A 335 -25.75 15.32 9.82
N PRO A 336 -25.35 15.64 8.60
CA PRO A 336 -26.26 15.68 7.46
C PRO A 336 -26.66 14.25 7.07
N THR A 337 -27.59 13.65 7.85
CA THR A 337 -27.95 12.22 7.73
C THR A 337 -28.42 11.84 6.33
N TYR A 338 -29.19 12.73 5.67
CA TYR A 338 -29.66 12.52 4.30
C TYR A 338 -28.50 12.41 3.30
N ALA A 339 -27.53 13.34 3.35
CA ALA A 339 -26.40 13.35 2.43
C ALA A 339 -25.49 12.13 2.65
N LEU A 340 -25.26 11.79 3.92
CA LEU A 340 -24.44 10.61 4.27
C LEU A 340 -25.16 9.31 3.86
N GLU A 341 -26.45 9.19 4.08
CA GLU A 341 -27.24 8.03 3.64
C GLU A 341 -27.20 7.87 2.11
N ASN A 342 -27.37 8.96 1.37
CA ASN A 342 -27.29 8.95 -0.08
C ASN A 342 -25.90 8.49 -0.56
N ALA A 343 -24.83 9.00 0.06
CA ALA A 343 -23.47 8.57 -0.23
C ALA A 343 -23.26 7.06 0.06
N LEU A 344 -23.73 6.56 1.21
CA LEU A 344 -23.61 5.14 1.57
C LEU A 344 -24.40 4.21 0.67
N LEU A 345 -25.54 4.66 0.10
CA LEU A 345 -26.35 3.87 -0.84
C LEU A 345 -25.69 3.73 -2.22
N HIS A 346 -25.00 4.78 -2.69
CA HIS A 346 -24.41 4.80 -4.03
C HIS A 346 -22.94 4.36 -4.06
N ASN A 347 -22.23 4.47 -2.96
CA ASN A 347 -20.82 4.11 -2.85
C ASN A 347 -20.65 2.66 -2.34
N SER A 348 -20.51 1.72 -3.27
CA SER A 348 -20.28 0.30 -2.95
C SER A 348 -18.88 0.00 -2.36
N ASN A 349 -17.98 0.98 -2.34
CA ASN A 349 -16.59 0.80 -1.88
C ASN A 349 -16.39 1.09 -0.39
N VAL A 350 -17.44 1.53 0.32
CA VAL A 350 -17.33 1.86 1.75
C VAL A 350 -16.98 0.62 2.55
N ALA A 351 -15.84 0.66 3.23
CA ALA A 351 -15.35 -0.39 4.12
C ALA A 351 -15.65 -0.11 5.59
N GLY A 352 -15.72 1.16 5.98
CA GLY A 352 -16.01 1.52 7.37
C GLY A 352 -16.24 3.00 7.62
N LEU A 353 -17.12 3.24 8.59
CA LEU A 353 -17.42 4.54 9.15
C LEU A 353 -17.31 4.45 10.66
N TYR A 354 -16.60 5.39 11.30
CA TYR A 354 -16.42 5.48 12.75
C TYR A 354 -16.90 6.82 13.24
N LEU A 355 -17.84 6.82 14.17
CA LEU A 355 -18.55 8.00 14.67
C LEU A 355 -18.62 8.07 16.21
N GLY A 356 -18.10 7.07 16.90
CA GLY A 356 -18.15 6.98 18.36
C GLY A 356 -17.41 8.09 19.07
N ASN A 357 -17.68 8.26 20.36
CA ASN A 357 -17.02 9.24 21.24
C ASN A 357 -17.11 10.69 20.72
N ASN A 358 -18.23 11.09 20.14
CA ASN A 358 -18.56 12.46 19.79
C ASN A 358 -19.61 13.04 20.77
N SER A 359 -19.97 14.31 20.63
CA SER A 359 -20.89 15.01 21.51
C SER A 359 -22.31 15.07 20.92
N TRP A 360 -22.89 13.91 20.58
CA TRP A 360 -24.13 13.82 19.83
C TRP A 360 -25.30 14.43 20.58
N THR A 361 -26.04 15.31 19.91
CA THR A 361 -27.30 15.85 20.40
C THR A 361 -28.39 14.77 20.34
N CYS A 362 -29.10 14.56 21.46
CA CYS A 362 -30.19 13.60 21.51
C CYS A 362 -31.52 14.35 21.69
N ASP A 363 -32.03 14.88 20.59
CA ASP A 363 -33.29 15.57 20.50
C ASP A 363 -34.25 14.92 19.49
N CYS A 364 -35.48 15.36 19.45
CA CYS A 364 -36.54 14.84 18.59
C CYS A 364 -36.32 15.18 17.10
N HIS A 365 -35.45 16.12 16.77
CA HIS A 365 -35.26 16.61 15.42
C HIS A 365 -34.16 15.77 14.69
N PHE A 366 -33.01 15.61 15.31
CA PHE A 366 -31.86 14.95 14.72
C PHE A 366 -31.83 13.42 14.97
N THR A 367 -32.07 13.01 16.24
CA THR A 367 -31.81 11.63 16.67
C THR A 367 -32.58 10.55 15.91
N PRO A 368 -33.88 10.74 15.56
CA PRO A 368 -34.61 9.70 14.83
C PRO A 368 -33.99 9.36 13.46
N SER A 369 -33.59 10.36 12.68
CA SER A 369 -32.98 10.15 11.37
C SER A 369 -31.58 9.54 11.50
N PHE A 370 -30.82 9.92 12.52
CA PHE A 370 -29.50 9.36 12.80
C PHE A 370 -29.60 7.91 13.26
N GLN A 371 -30.56 7.57 14.11
CA GLN A 371 -30.83 6.20 14.55
C GLN A 371 -31.20 5.29 13.37
N ASP A 372 -32.06 5.75 12.48
CA ASP A 372 -32.43 5.04 11.26
C ASP A 372 -31.22 4.76 10.36
N LEU A 373 -30.31 5.73 10.20
CA LEU A 373 -29.05 5.55 9.48
C LEU A 373 -28.14 4.49 10.12
N LEU A 374 -27.97 4.55 11.45
CA LEU A 374 -27.17 3.59 12.21
C LEU A 374 -27.70 2.16 12.09
N ILE A 375 -29.01 1.97 12.09
CA ILE A 375 -29.65 0.65 11.97
C ILE A 375 -29.48 0.10 10.56
N ARG A 376 -29.77 0.91 9.52
CA ARG A 376 -29.68 0.47 8.12
C ARG A 376 -28.25 0.15 7.70
N HIS A 377 -27.27 0.89 8.18
CA HIS A 377 -25.86 0.75 7.82
C HIS A 377 -24.99 0.18 8.96
N SER A 378 -25.60 -0.64 9.84
CA SER A 378 -24.94 -1.21 11.01
C SER A 378 -23.69 -2.06 10.68
N ASN A 379 -23.60 -2.62 9.49
CA ASN A 379 -22.43 -3.35 8.99
C ASN A 379 -21.25 -2.42 8.61
N LEU A 380 -21.54 -1.17 8.24
CA LEU A 380 -20.55 -0.17 7.84
C LEU A 380 -20.07 0.67 9.03
N VAL A 381 -20.95 0.94 10.00
CA VAL A 381 -20.60 1.69 11.22
C VAL A 381 -19.93 0.74 12.21
N LYS A 382 -18.60 0.87 12.37
CA LYS A 382 -17.78 -0.10 13.10
C LYS A 382 -17.78 0.08 14.62
N ASP A 383 -18.08 1.28 15.11
CA ASP A 383 -18.06 1.64 16.53
C ASP A 383 -19.46 2.07 17.04
N ILE A 384 -20.50 1.43 16.52
CA ILE A 384 -21.91 1.76 16.81
C ILE A 384 -22.25 1.78 18.31
N ASN A 385 -21.61 0.96 19.13
CA ASN A 385 -21.81 0.88 20.56
C ASN A 385 -21.26 2.10 21.34
N ASP A 386 -20.33 2.85 20.71
CA ASP A 386 -19.71 4.03 21.28
C ASP A 386 -20.37 5.33 20.79
N ILE A 387 -21.44 5.21 20.01
CA ILE A 387 -22.26 6.33 19.56
C ILE A 387 -23.32 6.59 20.63
N ARG A 388 -23.10 7.62 21.47
CA ARG A 388 -23.89 7.94 22.66
C ARG A 388 -24.28 9.39 22.67
N CYS A 389 -25.37 9.68 23.35
CA CYS A 389 -25.79 11.06 23.67
C CYS A 389 -24.70 11.79 24.47
N ALA A 390 -24.55 13.08 24.21
CA ALA A 390 -23.62 13.92 24.96
C ALA A 390 -23.93 13.88 26.46
N LEU A 391 -22.87 14.03 27.26
CA LEU A 391 -23.01 14.18 28.72
C LEU A 391 -23.53 15.58 29.04
N THR A 392 -24.82 15.68 29.40
CA THR A 392 -25.48 16.93 29.81
C THR A 392 -26.23 16.68 31.11
N SER A 393 -26.27 17.69 31.99
CA SER A 393 -26.98 17.60 33.27
C SER A 393 -28.50 17.62 33.09
N ASP A 394 -28.97 18.11 31.95
CA ASP A 394 -30.37 18.48 31.75
C ASP A 394 -31.11 17.49 30.81
N ASN A 395 -30.50 16.39 30.45
CA ASN A 395 -31.09 15.39 29.54
C ASN A 395 -31.06 14.00 30.17
N ASP A 396 -32.22 13.40 30.37
CA ASP A 396 -32.41 12.04 30.90
C ASP A 396 -31.75 10.96 30.01
N ASN A 397 -31.45 11.29 28.76
CA ASN A 397 -30.81 10.43 27.81
C ASN A 397 -29.27 10.55 27.81
N SER A 398 -28.68 11.34 28.72
CA SER A 398 -27.23 11.52 28.84
C SER A 398 -26.49 10.19 28.86
N ASN A 399 -25.48 10.04 28.00
CA ASN A 399 -24.60 8.85 27.82
C ASN A 399 -25.31 7.54 27.41
N LYS A 400 -26.61 7.55 27.11
CA LYS A 400 -27.27 6.37 26.54
C LYS A 400 -26.80 6.12 25.08
N GLN A 401 -26.80 4.87 24.64
CA GLN A 401 -26.53 4.53 23.24
C GLN A 401 -27.68 5.02 22.35
N ILE A 402 -27.36 5.78 21.30
CA ILE A 402 -28.37 6.34 20.39
C ILE A 402 -29.22 5.25 19.74
N ARG A 403 -28.60 4.14 19.37
CA ARG A 403 -29.28 3.01 18.71
C ARG A 403 -30.41 2.42 19.54
N ASP A 404 -30.26 2.42 20.85
CA ASP A 404 -31.18 1.71 21.76
C ASP A 404 -32.29 2.62 22.36
N LEU A 405 -32.28 3.94 22.07
CA LEU A 405 -33.26 4.88 22.52
C LEU A 405 -34.62 4.61 21.87
N THR A 406 -35.68 4.68 22.65
CA THR A 406 -37.06 4.65 22.15
C THR A 406 -37.52 6.02 21.66
N ARG A 407 -38.51 6.05 20.77
CA ARG A 407 -39.06 7.32 20.26
C ARG A 407 -39.68 8.18 21.37
N THR A 408 -40.25 7.57 22.40
CA THR A 408 -40.80 8.24 23.55
C THR A 408 -39.73 8.84 24.46
N GLU A 409 -38.56 8.25 24.57
CA GLU A 409 -37.41 8.82 25.30
C GLU A 409 -36.80 9.99 24.56
N ILE A 410 -36.78 9.95 23.20
CA ILE A 410 -36.19 11.00 22.37
C ILE A 410 -37.16 12.19 22.23
N CYS A 411 -38.45 11.91 22.00
CA CYS A 411 -39.48 12.89 21.75
C CYS A 411 -40.45 12.90 22.95
N ILE A 412 -40.11 13.61 23.98
CA ILE A 412 -41.08 13.90 25.04
C ILE A 412 -42.13 14.79 24.39
N SER A 413 -43.36 14.28 24.23
CA SER A 413 -44.47 15.11 23.83
C SER A 413 -44.71 16.13 24.93
N VAL A 414 -44.45 17.40 24.66
CA VAL A 414 -44.74 18.53 25.59
C VAL A 414 -46.24 18.69 25.83
N ASP A 415 -47.07 17.70 25.41
CA ASP A 415 -48.51 17.86 25.20
C ASP A 415 -49.40 17.08 26.15
N GLU A 416 -48.94 16.63 27.32
CA GLU A 416 -49.90 16.05 28.28
C GLU A 416 -50.57 17.08 29.22
N ASP A 417 -50.15 18.36 29.28
CA ASP A 417 -50.73 19.35 30.19
C ASP A 417 -51.56 20.47 29.51
N SER A 418 -51.64 20.54 28.20
CA SER A 418 -52.54 21.49 27.54
C SER A 418 -53.81 20.79 27.07
N TRP A 419 -54.85 20.81 27.94
CA TRP A 419 -56.16 20.24 27.65
C TRP A 419 -56.83 20.85 26.41
N PHE A 420 -56.31 21.94 25.86
CA PHE A 420 -56.83 22.56 24.64
C PHE A 420 -55.74 23.13 23.75
N TYR A 421 -55.64 22.64 22.53
CA TYR A 421 -54.83 23.28 21.48
C TYR A 421 -55.50 24.61 21.06
N PRO A 422 -54.76 25.62 20.59
CA PRO A 422 -55.32 26.87 20.07
C PRO A 422 -56.36 26.64 18.95
N LEU A 423 -56.21 25.57 18.15
CA LEU A 423 -57.17 25.15 17.15
C LEU A 423 -58.49 24.61 17.74
N ASP A 424 -58.44 23.94 18.89
CA ASP A 424 -59.64 23.44 19.57
C ASP A 424 -60.44 24.58 20.14
N ILE A 425 -59.79 25.61 20.72
CA ILE A 425 -60.44 26.82 21.17
C ILE A 425 -61.12 27.53 20.00
N LEU A 426 -60.42 27.65 18.85
CA LEU A 426 -61.02 28.26 17.66
C LEU A 426 -62.25 27.47 17.16
N ASN A 427 -62.16 26.14 17.15
CA ASN A 427 -63.28 25.28 16.76
C ASN A 427 -64.45 25.36 17.68
N ILE A 428 -64.22 25.46 19.01
CA ILE A 428 -65.31 25.69 20.02
C ILE A 428 -65.98 27.05 19.80
N VAL A 429 -65.20 28.10 19.54
CA VAL A 429 -65.75 29.45 19.25
C VAL A 429 -66.54 29.42 17.95
N LEU A 430 -66.10 28.85 16.90
CA LEU A 430 -66.79 28.70 15.62
C LEU A 430 -68.09 27.89 15.79
N ALA A 431 -68.01 26.74 16.46
CA ALA A 431 -69.17 25.91 16.72
C ALA A 431 -70.25 26.69 17.55
N SER A 432 -69.84 27.44 18.57
CA SER A 432 -70.73 28.25 19.37
C SER A 432 -71.40 29.37 18.54
N LEU A 433 -70.65 30.03 17.64
CA LEU A 433 -71.20 31.03 16.72
C LEU A 433 -72.23 30.44 15.78
N ILE A 434 -71.93 29.24 15.21
CA ILE A 434 -72.86 28.49 14.33
C ILE A 434 -74.16 28.16 15.14
N PHE A 435 -74.01 27.66 16.35
CA PHE A 435 -75.17 27.34 17.21
C PHE A 435 -76.02 28.56 17.50
N LEU A 436 -75.41 29.72 17.78
CA LEU A 436 -76.12 30.97 17.98
C LEU A 436 -76.87 31.44 16.71
N MET A 437 -76.22 31.28 15.54
CA MET A 437 -76.90 31.61 14.26
C MET A 437 -78.07 30.69 13.99
N PHE A 438 -77.92 29.36 14.20
CA PHE A 438 -79.05 28.45 14.09
C PHE A 438 -80.18 28.74 15.11
N GLY A 439 -79.81 28.99 16.34
CA GLY A 439 -80.75 29.37 17.38
C GLY A 439 -81.56 30.61 16.98
N LYS A 440 -80.84 31.61 16.44
CA LYS A 440 -81.47 32.82 15.93
C LYS A 440 -82.39 32.53 14.73
N LEU A 441 -82.01 31.77 13.79
CA LEU A 441 -82.79 31.38 12.63
C LEU A 441 -84.06 30.62 13.05
N LEU A 442 -83.96 29.71 14.01
CA LEU A 442 -85.09 28.98 14.56
C LEU A 442 -86.02 29.91 15.31
N TYR A 443 -85.52 30.89 16.11
CA TYR A 443 -86.32 31.92 16.79
C TYR A 443 -87.02 32.82 15.77
N ASP A 444 -86.34 33.29 14.73
CA ASP A 444 -86.91 34.14 13.68
C ASP A 444 -87.98 33.40 12.86
N TYR A 445 -87.78 32.11 12.59
CA TYR A 445 -88.75 31.23 11.94
C TYR A 445 -89.98 31.03 12.83
N TRP A 446 -89.86 30.75 14.13
CA TRP A 446 -90.94 30.57 15.09
C TRP A 446 -91.73 31.86 15.27
N PHE A 447 -91.06 33.00 15.39
CA PHE A 447 -91.68 34.33 15.53
C PHE A 447 -92.49 34.71 14.27
N PHE A 448 -91.92 34.46 13.08
CA PHE A 448 -92.62 34.65 11.80
C PHE A 448 -93.87 33.79 11.71
N LYS A 449 -93.75 32.51 12.07
CA LYS A 449 -94.92 31.59 12.05
C LYS A 449 -96.06 32.04 12.99
N LYS A 450 -95.69 32.67 14.08
CA LYS A 450 -96.63 33.10 15.10
C LYS A 450 -97.27 34.52 14.85
N THR A 451 -96.50 35.43 14.24
CA THR A 451 -96.89 36.83 14.10
C THR A 451 -97.09 37.34 12.68
N GLY A 452 -96.66 36.56 11.71
CA GLY A 452 -96.69 36.94 10.29
C GLY A 452 -95.72 38.09 9.95
N LYS A 453 -94.82 38.50 10.88
CA LYS A 453 -93.92 39.63 10.69
C LYS A 453 -92.46 39.16 11.08
N LEU A 454 -91.45 39.58 10.29
CA LEU A 454 -90.04 39.33 10.61
C LEU A 454 -89.59 40.23 11.79
N PRO A 455 -88.80 39.72 12.79
CA PRO A 455 -88.25 40.50 13.85
C PRO A 455 -87.42 41.70 13.37
N SER A 456 -87.49 42.82 14.11
CA SER A 456 -86.95 44.08 13.66
C SER A 456 -85.45 44.15 13.42
N ILE A 457 -84.66 43.17 13.91
CA ILE A 457 -83.20 43.09 13.74
C ILE A 457 -82.81 42.56 12.35
N SER A 458 -83.70 41.84 11.63
CA SER A 458 -83.41 41.35 10.28
C SER A 458 -83.67 42.42 9.20
N LYS A 459 -84.17 43.60 9.52
CA LYS A 459 -84.37 44.71 8.60
C LYS A 459 -83.13 45.55 8.31
N ASN A 460 -82.01 45.36 9.05
CA ASN A 460 -80.76 46.12 8.87
C ASN A 460 -79.63 45.32 8.26
N MET A 461 -79.91 44.14 7.73
CA MET A 461 -78.92 43.26 7.01
C MET A 461 -79.37 42.98 5.58
N CYS A 462 -79.87 43.95 4.87
CA CYS A 462 -79.93 43.96 3.41
C CYS A 462 -79.33 45.25 2.91
#